data_4078f0bc18139c7f06536e0519ddc49b
#
_entry.id   4078f0bc18139c7f06536e0519ddc49b
#
_cell.length_a   1.000
_cell.length_b   1.000
_cell.length_c   1.000
_cell.angle_alpha   90.00
_cell.angle_beta   90.00
_cell.angle_gamma   90.00
#
_symmetry.space_group_name_H-M   'P 1'
#
loop_
_entity.id
_entity.type
_entity.pdbx_description
1 polymer ?
#
loop_
_entity_poly.entity_id
_entity_poly.type
_entity_poly.pdbx_seq_one_letter_code
_entity_poly.pdbx_strand_id
1 'polypeptide(L)'
;GYQARHIAAVTFTNKAAREMKERVGQTLGRKEARGLMISTFHTLGLDIIKREYAALGMKANFSLFDDTDQLALLKELTEGLIEDDKVLLQQLISTISNWKNDLKTPAQAAAEAKGERDRIFAHCYGLYDAHLKACNVLDFDDLILLPTLLLQRNEEVRERWQNKIRYLLVDEYQDTNTSQYELVK
;
A
#
# COMPACT_ATOMS: atom_id res chain seq x y z
N GLY A 1 -28.02 -9.49 -10.70
CA GLY A 1 -26.72 -9.71 -10.13
C GLY A 1 -25.61 -9.01 -10.86
N TYR A 2 -24.48 -8.85 -10.19
CA TYR A 2 -23.28 -8.26 -10.81
C TYR A 2 -22.55 -9.31 -11.65
N GLN A 3 -21.96 -8.86 -12.76
CA GLN A 3 -21.09 -9.72 -13.56
C GLN A 3 -19.75 -9.93 -12.84
N ALA A 4 -19.13 -11.09 -13.02
CA ALA A 4 -17.86 -11.45 -12.33
C ALA A 4 -16.76 -10.38 -12.53
N ARG A 5 -16.68 -9.76 -13.71
CA ARG A 5 -15.71 -8.69 -14.01
C ARG A 5 -15.84 -7.44 -13.14
N HIS A 6 -16.98 -7.26 -12.46
CA HIS A 6 -17.24 -6.12 -11.57
C HIS A 6 -17.15 -6.50 -10.09
N ILE A 7 -16.74 -7.72 -9.79
CA ILE A 7 -16.61 -8.22 -8.43
C ILE A 7 -15.13 -8.43 -8.10
N ALA A 8 -14.70 -7.92 -6.96
CA ALA A 8 -13.36 -8.15 -6.44
C ALA A 8 -13.46 -8.72 -5.03
N ALA A 9 -12.59 -9.66 -4.71
CA ALA A 9 -12.43 -10.18 -3.36
C ALA A 9 -10.98 -10.03 -2.94
N VAL A 10 -10.75 -9.47 -1.75
CA VAL A 10 -9.40 -9.22 -1.24
C VAL A 10 -9.17 -9.96 0.08
N THR A 11 -7.98 -10.48 0.22
CA THR A 11 -7.53 -11.21 1.41
C THR A 11 -6.20 -10.64 1.89
N PHE A 12 -5.72 -11.11 3.05
CA PHE A 12 -4.47 -10.63 3.61
C PHE A 12 -3.24 -11.39 3.09
N THR A 13 -3.40 -12.63 2.65
CA THR A 13 -2.28 -13.47 2.24
C THR A 13 -2.52 -14.08 0.86
N ASN A 14 -1.43 -14.35 0.14
CA ASN A 14 -1.48 -15.04 -1.14
C ASN A 14 -2.08 -16.45 -1.02
N LYS A 15 -1.81 -17.13 0.10
CA LYS A 15 -2.40 -18.45 0.39
C LYS A 15 -3.92 -18.37 0.47
N ALA A 16 -4.46 -17.42 1.25
CA ALA A 16 -5.90 -17.22 1.37
C ALA A 16 -6.53 -16.86 0.03
N ALA A 17 -5.87 -16.04 -0.79
CA ALA A 17 -6.35 -15.69 -2.13
C ALA A 17 -6.43 -16.92 -3.03
N ARG A 18 -5.43 -17.79 -3.01
CA ARG A 18 -5.43 -19.04 -3.80
C ARG A 18 -6.54 -19.99 -3.35
N GLU A 19 -6.71 -20.16 -2.05
CA GLU A 19 -7.78 -21.02 -1.49
C GLU A 19 -9.16 -20.49 -1.87
N MET A 20 -9.35 -19.17 -1.84
CA MET A 20 -10.61 -18.55 -2.25
C MET A 20 -10.88 -18.77 -3.75
N LYS A 21 -9.86 -18.64 -4.61
CA LYS A 21 -10.00 -18.91 -6.05
C LYS A 21 -10.43 -20.35 -6.32
N GLU A 22 -9.85 -21.32 -5.60
CA GLU A 22 -10.20 -22.72 -5.73
C GLU A 22 -11.65 -22.97 -5.31
N ARG A 23 -12.07 -22.44 -4.16
CA ARG A 23 -13.45 -22.60 -3.67
C ARG A 23 -14.47 -21.98 -4.61
N VAL A 24 -14.22 -20.79 -5.10
CA VAL A 24 -15.10 -20.11 -6.04
C VAL A 24 -15.19 -20.87 -7.35
N GLY A 25 -14.06 -21.36 -7.86
CA GLY A 25 -14.00 -22.14 -9.08
C GLY A 25 -14.79 -23.45 -8.96
N GLN A 26 -14.74 -24.11 -7.79
CA GLN A 26 -15.50 -25.33 -7.53
C GLN A 26 -17.00 -25.07 -7.38
N THR A 27 -17.37 -23.97 -6.73
CA THR A 27 -18.77 -23.65 -6.43
C THR A 27 -19.51 -23.09 -7.64
N LEU A 28 -18.91 -22.12 -8.36
CA LEU A 28 -19.53 -21.43 -9.49
C LEU A 28 -19.18 -22.02 -10.85
N GLY A 29 -18.12 -22.82 -10.92
CA GLY A 29 -17.55 -23.27 -12.18
C GLY A 29 -16.57 -22.25 -12.78
N ARG A 30 -15.62 -22.74 -13.56
CA ARG A 30 -14.55 -21.90 -14.14
C ARG A 30 -15.08 -20.82 -15.07
N LYS A 31 -16.12 -21.13 -15.83
CA LYS A 31 -16.70 -20.20 -16.80
C LYS A 31 -17.38 -19.01 -16.11
N GLU A 32 -18.15 -19.27 -15.07
CA GLU A 32 -18.89 -18.25 -14.32
C GLU A 32 -17.99 -17.40 -13.43
N ALA A 33 -16.90 -17.97 -12.90
CA ALA A 33 -15.91 -17.27 -12.10
C ALA A 33 -14.91 -16.45 -12.94
N ARG A 34 -14.94 -16.61 -14.25
CA ARG A 34 -14.01 -15.92 -15.16
C ARG A 34 -14.20 -14.41 -15.07
N GLY A 35 -13.09 -13.70 -14.85
CA GLY A 35 -13.09 -12.25 -14.69
C GLY A 35 -13.24 -11.78 -13.26
N LEU A 36 -13.57 -12.67 -12.32
CA LEU A 36 -13.61 -12.36 -10.91
C LEU A 36 -12.19 -12.06 -10.42
N MET A 37 -12.01 -10.90 -9.78
CA MET A 37 -10.71 -10.50 -9.23
C MET A 37 -10.58 -11.01 -7.79
N ILE A 38 -9.66 -11.92 -7.57
CA ILE A 38 -9.33 -12.43 -6.23
C ILE A 38 -7.84 -12.21 -5.98
N SER A 39 -7.51 -11.41 -4.99
CA SER A 39 -6.12 -11.05 -4.72
C SER A 39 -5.94 -10.60 -3.27
N THR A 40 -4.69 -10.29 -2.90
CA THR A 40 -4.41 -9.60 -1.64
C THR A 40 -4.64 -8.10 -1.80
N PHE A 41 -4.72 -7.39 -0.66
CA PHE A 41 -4.79 -5.91 -0.66
C PHE A 41 -3.61 -5.30 -1.42
N HIS A 42 -2.42 -5.83 -1.23
CA HIS A 42 -1.20 -5.30 -1.88
C HIS A 42 -1.23 -5.52 -3.38
N THR A 43 -1.72 -6.64 -3.84
CA THR A 43 -1.86 -6.92 -5.27
C THR A 43 -2.89 -6.00 -5.93
N LEU A 44 -4.03 -5.78 -5.27
CA LEU A 44 -5.03 -4.82 -5.74
C LEU A 44 -4.43 -3.42 -5.81
N GLY A 45 -3.73 -2.99 -4.77
CA GLY A 45 -3.05 -1.69 -4.75
C GLY A 45 -2.03 -1.55 -5.87
N LEU A 46 -1.25 -2.59 -6.12
CA LEU A 46 -0.28 -2.61 -7.21
C LEU A 46 -0.96 -2.47 -8.58
N ASP A 47 -2.10 -3.15 -8.80
CA ASP A 47 -2.86 -3.03 -10.03
C ASP A 47 -3.37 -1.60 -10.24
N ILE A 48 -3.85 -0.95 -9.19
CA ILE A 48 -4.29 0.45 -9.24
C ILE A 48 -3.10 1.35 -9.63
N ILE A 49 -1.95 1.17 -9.01
CA ILE A 49 -0.76 1.96 -9.31
C ILE A 49 -0.29 1.75 -10.75
N LYS A 50 -0.27 0.52 -11.24
CA LYS A 50 0.13 0.21 -12.62
C LYS A 50 -0.75 0.88 -13.66
N ARG A 51 -2.01 1.07 -13.35
CA ARG A 51 -2.96 1.72 -14.27
C ARG A 51 -3.02 3.23 -14.12
N GLU A 52 -2.76 3.72 -12.91
CA GLU A 52 -2.93 5.14 -12.57
C GLU A 52 -1.61 5.84 -12.23
N TYR A 53 -0.48 5.30 -12.65
CA TYR A 53 0.84 5.85 -12.32
C TYR A 53 1.00 7.31 -12.73
N ALA A 54 0.41 7.69 -13.85
CA ALA A 54 0.48 9.06 -14.34
C ALA A 54 -0.20 10.06 -13.39
N ALA A 55 -1.34 9.68 -12.82
CA ALA A 55 -2.05 10.50 -11.84
C ALA A 55 -1.26 10.64 -10.53
N LEU A 56 -0.36 9.69 -10.23
CA LEU A 56 0.54 9.74 -9.07
C LEU A 56 1.85 10.50 -9.36
N GLY A 57 2.03 11.00 -10.58
CA GLY A 57 3.28 11.66 -10.98
C GLY A 57 4.45 10.71 -11.14
N MET A 58 4.19 9.43 -11.35
CA MET A 58 5.20 8.38 -11.46
C MET A 58 5.44 7.97 -12.91
N LYS A 59 6.56 7.30 -13.14
CA LYS A 59 6.86 6.66 -14.43
C LYS A 59 6.34 5.22 -14.40
N ALA A 60 6.00 4.68 -15.58
CA ALA A 60 5.44 3.34 -15.72
C ALA A 60 6.37 2.22 -15.23
N ASN A 61 7.66 2.43 -15.30
CA ASN A 61 8.69 1.43 -14.94
C ASN A 61 9.19 1.56 -13.50
N PHE A 62 8.29 1.82 -12.56
CA PHE A 62 8.67 1.90 -11.16
C PHE A 62 9.16 0.54 -10.63
N SER A 63 10.02 0.60 -9.61
CA SER A 63 10.56 -0.58 -8.92
C SER A 63 9.95 -0.71 -7.53
N LEU A 64 9.99 -1.94 -6.99
CA LEU A 64 9.54 -2.22 -5.63
C LEU A 64 10.74 -2.56 -4.74
N PHE A 65 10.79 -1.94 -3.56
CA PHE A 65 11.78 -2.26 -2.53
C PHE A 65 11.23 -3.31 -1.58
N ASP A 66 12.04 -4.31 -1.28
CA ASP A 66 11.77 -5.25 -0.20
C ASP A 66 12.34 -4.73 1.13
N ASP A 67 12.19 -5.53 2.18
CA ASP A 67 12.67 -5.15 3.52
C ASP A 67 14.19 -4.93 3.56
N THR A 68 14.93 -5.72 2.80
CA THR A 68 16.41 -5.59 2.73
C THR A 68 16.80 -4.28 2.05
N ASP A 69 16.15 -3.94 0.96
CA ASP A 69 16.39 -2.69 0.23
C ASP A 69 16.05 -1.47 1.11
N GLN A 70 14.94 -1.56 1.83
CA GLN A 70 14.49 -0.51 2.75
C GLN A 70 15.50 -0.29 3.86
N LEU A 71 16.00 -1.36 4.49
CA LEU A 71 16.98 -1.29 5.56
C LEU A 71 18.29 -0.66 5.06
N ALA A 72 18.78 -1.09 3.90
CA ALA A 72 20.01 -0.58 3.32
C ALA A 72 19.91 0.92 3.02
N LEU A 73 18.81 1.35 2.43
CA LEU A 73 18.59 2.76 2.11
C LEU A 73 18.48 3.60 3.39
N LEU A 74 17.72 3.17 4.37
CA LEU A 74 17.57 3.91 5.63
C LEU A 74 18.89 4.00 6.39
N LYS A 75 19.69 2.95 6.38
CA LYS A 75 21.03 2.98 6.99
C LYS A 75 21.90 4.07 6.35
N GLU A 76 21.86 4.18 5.03
CA GLU A 76 22.60 5.21 4.29
C GLU A 76 22.08 6.62 4.58
N LEU A 77 20.75 6.81 4.51
CA LEU A 77 20.14 8.14 4.69
C LEU A 77 20.23 8.65 6.12
N THR A 78 20.32 7.78 7.10
CA THR A 78 20.36 8.17 8.52
C THR A 78 21.77 8.25 9.09
N GLU A 79 22.79 8.04 8.27
CA GLU A 79 24.17 8.18 8.68
C GLU A 79 24.43 9.60 9.21
N GLY A 80 24.91 9.68 10.45
CA GLY A 80 25.13 10.95 11.12
C GLY A 80 23.91 11.57 11.80
N LEU A 81 22.71 11.04 11.56
CA LEU A 81 21.46 11.52 12.20
C LEU A 81 21.04 10.66 13.39
N ILE A 82 21.22 9.36 13.28
CA ILE A 82 20.97 8.41 14.36
C ILE A 82 22.18 7.50 14.50
N GLU A 83 22.30 6.87 15.67
CA GLU A 83 23.37 5.90 15.90
C GLU A 83 23.19 4.68 15.00
N ASP A 84 24.30 4.08 14.56
CA ASP A 84 24.29 2.84 13.78
C ASP A 84 23.95 1.67 14.72
N ASP A 85 22.69 1.59 15.08
CA ASP A 85 22.12 0.57 15.96
C ASP A 85 21.00 -0.14 15.20
N LYS A 86 21.16 -1.45 15.06
CA LYS A 86 20.18 -2.29 14.36
C LYS A 86 18.79 -2.19 14.99
N VAL A 87 18.70 -2.13 16.32
CA VAL A 87 17.42 -2.00 17.03
C VAL A 87 16.76 -0.66 16.70
N LEU A 88 17.53 0.41 16.70
CA LEU A 88 17.04 1.76 16.40
C LEU A 88 16.57 1.85 14.96
N LEU A 89 17.30 1.27 14.01
CA LEU A 89 16.89 1.20 12.61
C LEU A 89 15.59 0.41 12.43
N GLN A 90 15.43 -0.70 13.13
CA GLN A 90 14.18 -1.47 13.09
C GLN A 90 13.01 -0.68 13.67
N GLN A 91 13.24 0.08 14.73
CA GLN A 91 12.22 0.97 15.29
C GLN A 91 11.84 2.06 14.32
N LEU A 92 12.80 2.63 13.59
CA LEU A 92 12.55 3.63 12.55
C LEU A 92 11.70 3.05 11.42
N ILE A 93 12.05 1.86 10.92
CA ILE A 93 11.31 1.16 9.88
C ILE A 93 9.86 0.92 10.33
N SER A 94 9.67 0.41 11.54
CA SER A 94 8.34 0.16 12.10
C SER A 94 7.54 1.45 12.25
N THR A 95 8.17 2.53 12.67
CA THR A 95 7.54 3.84 12.83
C THR A 95 7.09 4.40 11.49
N ILE A 96 7.93 4.33 10.45
CA ILE A 96 7.58 4.78 9.10
C ILE A 96 6.41 3.95 8.57
N SER A 97 6.45 2.63 8.74
CA SER A 97 5.37 1.73 8.33
C SER A 97 4.06 2.08 9.01
N ASN A 98 4.09 2.35 10.32
CA ASN A 98 2.90 2.76 11.07
C ASN A 98 2.33 4.09 10.57
N TRP A 99 3.18 5.08 10.28
CA TRP A 99 2.71 6.34 9.72
C TRP A 99 2.06 6.15 8.35
N LYS A 100 2.65 5.32 7.48
CA LYS A 100 2.06 5.01 6.17
C LYS A 100 0.72 4.29 6.33
N ASN A 101 0.64 3.33 7.24
CA ASN A 101 -0.60 2.61 7.52
C ASN A 101 -1.69 3.51 8.10
N ASP A 102 -1.31 4.59 8.78
CA ASP A 102 -2.23 5.60 9.30
C ASP A 102 -2.47 6.76 8.30
N LEU A 103 -2.01 6.62 7.06
CA LEU A 103 -2.14 7.60 5.98
C LEU A 103 -1.47 8.95 6.31
N LYS A 104 -0.42 8.93 7.12
CA LYS A 104 0.32 10.14 7.49
C LYS A 104 1.47 10.39 6.53
N THR A 105 1.52 11.60 5.98
CA THR A 105 2.65 12.06 5.17
C THR A 105 3.81 12.46 6.09
N PRO A 106 5.05 12.61 5.54
CA PRO A 106 6.17 13.11 6.34
C PRO A 106 5.89 14.46 6.98
N ALA A 107 5.19 15.36 6.30
CA ALA A 107 4.81 16.67 6.84
C ALA A 107 3.87 16.54 8.03
N GLN A 108 2.88 15.65 7.94
CA GLN A 108 1.94 15.38 9.04
C GLN A 108 2.65 14.72 10.22
N ALA A 109 3.56 13.78 9.97
CA ALA A 109 4.35 13.15 11.02
C ALA A 109 5.21 14.16 11.76
N ALA A 110 5.83 15.11 11.05
CA ALA A 110 6.63 16.17 11.64
C ALA A 110 5.78 17.14 12.46
N ALA A 111 4.59 17.49 11.97
CA ALA A 111 3.67 18.40 12.68
C ALA A 111 3.12 17.79 13.98
N GLU A 112 2.93 16.48 14.01
CA GLU A 112 2.40 15.76 15.17
C GLU A 112 3.50 15.23 16.10
N ALA A 113 4.78 15.42 15.78
CA ALA A 113 5.89 14.87 16.52
C ALA A 113 5.93 15.40 17.97
N LYS A 114 6.06 14.48 18.91
CA LYS A 114 6.20 14.76 20.33
C LYS A 114 7.57 14.30 20.80
N GLY A 115 8.44 15.23 21.10
CA GLY A 115 9.79 14.93 21.56
C GLY A 115 10.81 14.84 20.42
N GLU A 116 12.06 14.80 20.81
CA GLU A 116 13.21 14.84 19.91
C GLU A 116 13.28 13.63 18.99
N ARG A 117 13.04 12.44 19.54
CA ARG A 117 13.08 11.19 18.79
C ARG A 117 12.08 11.18 17.65
N ASP A 118 10.83 11.58 17.91
CA ASP A 118 9.79 11.63 16.88
C ASP A 118 10.13 12.62 15.79
N ARG A 119 10.74 13.77 16.15
CA ARG A 119 11.19 14.76 15.16
C ARG A 119 12.28 14.23 14.27
N ILE A 120 13.25 13.51 14.84
CA ILE A 120 14.32 12.89 14.06
C ILE A 120 13.75 11.82 13.15
N PHE A 121 12.86 10.97 13.64
CA PHE A 121 12.23 9.94 12.85
C PHE A 121 11.36 10.51 11.74
N ALA A 122 10.62 11.59 12.00
CA ALA A 122 9.84 12.27 10.97
C ALA A 122 10.72 12.88 9.88
N HIS A 123 11.88 13.43 10.27
CA HIS A 123 12.87 13.93 9.32
C HIS A 123 13.43 12.80 8.44
N CYS A 124 13.77 11.67 9.06
CA CYS A 124 14.24 10.49 8.33
C CYS A 124 13.16 9.96 7.37
N TYR A 125 11.91 9.98 7.78
CA TYR A 125 10.78 9.60 6.92
C TYR A 125 10.70 10.52 5.70
N GLY A 126 10.88 11.82 5.90
CA GLY A 126 10.91 12.80 4.80
C GLY A 126 12.03 12.53 3.80
N LEU A 127 13.23 12.23 4.28
CA LEU A 127 14.38 11.89 3.44
C LEU A 127 14.13 10.59 2.65
N TYR A 128 13.57 9.59 3.33
CA TYR A 128 13.23 8.30 2.73
C TYR A 128 12.18 8.46 1.62
N ASP A 129 11.11 9.15 1.91
CA ASP A 129 10.02 9.39 0.96
C ASP A 129 10.50 10.15 -0.27
N ALA A 130 11.31 11.21 -0.06
CA ALA A 130 11.88 11.99 -1.15
C ALA A 130 12.80 11.14 -2.04
N HIS A 131 13.59 10.25 -1.45
CA HIS A 131 14.49 9.37 -2.20
C HIS A 131 13.69 8.36 -3.04
N LEU A 132 12.66 7.75 -2.47
CA LEU A 132 11.79 6.82 -3.21
C LEU A 132 11.15 7.50 -4.41
N LYS A 133 10.64 8.72 -4.24
CA LYS A 133 10.03 9.49 -5.32
C LYS A 133 11.04 9.84 -6.40
N ALA A 134 12.23 10.29 -6.00
CA ALA A 134 13.30 10.67 -6.94
C ALA A 134 13.77 9.48 -7.78
N CYS A 135 13.81 8.29 -7.20
CA CYS A 135 14.23 7.06 -7.87
C CYS A 135 13.10 6.29 -8.56
N ASN A 136 11.86 6.78 -8.46
CA ASN A 136 10.66 6.11 -8.98
C ASN A 136 10.51 4.70 -8.39
N VAL A 137 10.61 4.60 -7.07
CA VAL A 137 10.57 3.35 -6.32
C VAL A 137 9.45 3.41 -5.29
N LEU A 138 8.81 2.27 -5.04
CA LEU A 138 7.81 2.10 -3.99
C LEU A 138 8.28 1.04 -3.01
N ASP A 139 7.94 1.21 -1.74
CA ASP A 139 8.06 0.14 -0.77
C ASP A 139 6.73 -0.63 -0.66
N PHE A 140 6.72 -1.66 0.18
CA PHE A 140 5.54 -2.53 0.32
C PHE A 140 4.32 -1.78 0.86
N ASP A 141 4.52 -0.85 1.80
CA ASP A 141 3.42 -0.06 2.37
C ASP A 141 2.80 0.91 1.36
N ASP A 142 3.57 1.39 0.40
CA ASP A 142 3.08 2.28 -0.65
C ASP A 142 2.05 1.62 -1.56
N LEU A 143 2.03 0.30 -1.65
CA LEU A 143 1.06 -0.45 -2.45
C LEU A 143 -0.38 -0.25 -1.94
N ILE A 144 -0.55 0.15 -0.70
CA ILE A 144 -1.85 0.49 -0.13
C ILE A 144 -2.00 1.99 0.06
N LEU A 145 -0.96 2.66 0.57
CA LEU A 145 -0.98 4.09 0.86
C LEU A 145 -1.28 4.93 -0.39
N LEU A 146 -0.53 4.73 -1.47
CA LEU A 146 -0.65 5.56 -2.67
C LEU A 146 -1.99 5.40 -3.37
N PRO A 147 -2.51 4.18 -3.59
CA PRO A 147 -3.86 4.02 -4.15
C PRO A 147 -4.93 4.66 -3.27
N THR A 148 -4.82 4.51 -1.95
CA THR A 148 -5.80 5.06 -1.01
C THR A 148 -5.84 6.59 -1.11
N LEU A 149 -4.68 7.24 -1.05
CA LEU A 149 -4.60 8.69 -1.18
C LEU A 149 -5.09 9.18 -2.55
N LEU A 150 -4.76 8.46 -3.60
CA LEU A 150 -5.19 8.78 -4.96
C LEU A 150 -6.72 8.74 -5.07
N LEU A 151 -7.35 7.66 -4.59
CA LEU A 151 -8.80 7.50 -4.63
C LEU A 151 -9.53 8.52 -3.76
N GLN A 152 -8.92 8.96 -2.65
CA GLN A 152 -9.49 10.01 -1.80
C GLN A 152 -9.42 11.39 -2.44
N ARG A 153 -8.35 11.68 -3.17
CA ARG A 153 -8.06 13.02 -3.69
C ARG A 153 -8.48 13.25 -5.13
N ASN A 154 -8.63 12.19 -5.90
CA ASN A 154 -8.94 12.27 -7.33
C ASN A 154 -10.27 11.60 -7.61
N GLU A 155 -11.31 12.42 -7.78
CA GLU A 155 -12.68 11.96 -8.02
C GLU A 155 -12.83 11.18 -9.32
N GLU A 156 -12.16 11.61 -10.38
CA GLU A 156 -12.20 10.94 -11.69
C GLU A 156 -11.65 9.52 -11.62
N VAL A 157 -10.49 9.34 -10.97
CA VAL A 157 -9.90 8.02 -10.77
C VAL A 157 -10.80 7.16 -9.90
N ARG A 158 -11.33 7.73 -8.81
CA ARG A 158 -12.24 7.03 -7.90
C ARG A 158 -13.49 6.53 -8.63
N GLU A 159 -14.13 7.36 -9.43
CA GLU A 159 -15.30 6.98 -10.22
C GLU A 159 -14.99 5.85 -11.20
N ARG A 160 -13.84 5.92 -11.87
CA ARG A 160 -13.39 4.89 -12.81
C ARG A 160 -13.26 3.53 -12.13
N TRP A 161 -12.67 3.49 -10.95
CA TRP A 161 -12.49 2.26 -10.19
C TRP A 161 -13.78 1.77 -9.55
N GLN A 162 -14.66 2.67 -9.09
CA GLN A 162 -15.98 2.32 -8.58
C GLN A 162 -16.86 1.69 -9.69
N ASN A 163 -16.73 2.15 -10.92
CA ASN A 163 -17.43 1.56 -12.06
C ASN A 163 -16.86 0.19 -12.45
N LYS A 164 -15.56 -0.01 -12.27
CA LYS A 164 -14.89 -1.29 -12.54
C LYS A 164 -15.15 -2.32 -11.46
N ILE A 165 -15.06 -1.91 -10.20
CA ILE A 165 -15.30 -2.76 -9.03
C ILE A 165 -16.59 -2.28 -8.37
N ARG A 166 -17.69 -2.90 -8.71
CA ARG A 166 -19.01 -2.53 -8.18
C ARG A 166 -19.34 -3.27 -6.88
N TYR A 167 -18.69 -4.40 -6.66
CA TYR A 167 -18.89 -5.20 -5.45
C TYR A 167 -17.52 -5.68 -4.95
N LEU A 168 -17.22 -5.38 -3.70
CA LEU A 168 -15.95 -5.73 -3.07
C LEU A 168 -16.21 -6.59 -1.83
N LEU A 169 -15.64 -7.79 -1.83
CA LEU A 169 -15.65 -8.70 -0.68
C LEU A 169 -14.30 -8.61 0.03
N VAL A 170 -14.32 -8.43 1.34
CA VAL A 170 -13.11 -8.38 2.15
C VAL A 170 -13.15 -9.54 3.14
N ASP A 171 -12.21 -10.47 2.99
CA ASP A 171 -12.03 -11.56 3.93
C ASP A 171 -11.27 -11.06 5.16
N GLU A 172 -11.69 -11.49 6.35
CA GLU A 172 -11.06 -11.09 7.61
C GLU A 172 -11.04 -9.56 7.83
N TYR A 173 -12.17 -8.91 7.55
CA TYR A 173 -12.31 -7.45 7.63
C TYR A 173 -11.88 -6.88 8.97
N GLN A 174 -12.09 -7.61 10.06
CA GLN A 174 -11.74 -7.18 11.42
C GLN A 174 -10.22 -6.97 11.62
N ASP A 175 -9.39 -7.55 10.75
CA ASP A 175 -7.93 -7.42 10.82
C ASP A 175 -7.39 -6.29 9.94
N THR A 176 -8.27 -5.49 9.31
CA THR A 176 -7.83 -4.38 8.47
C THR A 176 -7.24 -3.25 9.31
N ASN A 177 -6.14 -2.66 8.82
CA ASN A 177 -5.62 -1.42 9.37
C ASN A 177 -6.32 -0.20 8.74
N THR A 178 -5.97 1.01 9.18
CA THR A 178 -6.60 2.25 8.74
C THR A 178 -6.51 2.45 7.23
N SER A 179 -5.33 2.21 6.64
CA SER A 179 -5.13 2.41 5.20
C SER A 179 -5.91 1.39 4.37
N GLN A 180 -5.96 0.13 4.82
CA GLN A 180 -6.75 -0.92 4.16
C GLN A 180 -8.25 -0.62 4.24
N TYR A 181 -8.73 -0.17 5.39
CA TYR A 181 -10.12 0.24 5.58
C TYR A 181 -10.50 1.38 4.63
N GLU A 182 -9.67 2.42 4.57
CA GLU A 182 -9.92 3.57 3.69
C GLU A 182 -9.85 3.20 2.20
N LEU A 183 -9.01 2.23 1.83
CA LEU A 183 -8.93 1.75 0.45
C LEU A 183 -10.24 1.11 -0.01
N VAL A 184 -10.90 0.34 0.86
CA VAL A 184 -12.14 -0.37 0.51
C VAL A 184 -13.41 0.45 0.74
N LYS A 185 -13.30 1.55 1.46
CA LYS A 185 -14.41 2.46 1.71
C LYS A 185 -14.76 3.27 0.47
#